data_eda0c38b7a7374cd1d4ffd56e2cf9f78
#
_entry.id   eda0c38b7a7374cd1d4ffd56e2cf9f78
#
_cell.length_a   1.000
_cell.length_b   1.000
_cell.length_c   1.000
_cell.angle_alpha   90.00
_cell.angle_beta   90.00
_cell.angle_gamma   90.00
#
_symmetry.space_group_name_H-M   'P 1'
#
loop_
_entity.id
_entity.type
_entity.pdbx_description
1 polymer ?
#
loop_
_entity_poly.entity_id
_entity_poly.type
_entity_poly.pdbx_seq_one_letter_code
_entity_poly.pdbx_strand_id
1 'polypeptide(L)'
;MSLVVAFNLDDYAILATDKRGVLNHRNENKEDTVLNINDTYQKLRKIPFGFFASAGDYLITECFYAECMAQTALKRNLDQILEDTYYRYCNLKGICHFGEMTTILLIAKRFDLNGKTTKDAILEINIEFQSIKTQEVAP
;
A
#
# COMPACT_ATOMS: atom_id res chain seq x y z
N MET A 1 -1.49 -15.21 5.59
CA MET A 1 -0.38 -14.88 4.67
C MET A 1 -0.95 -14.28 3.39
N SER A 2 -0.36 -13.21 2.90
CA SER A 2 -0.76 -12.57 1.66
C SER A 2 0.31 -12.75 0.60
N LEU A 3 -0.12 -13.03 -0.63
CA LEU A 3 0.78 -13.10 -1.78
C LEU A 3 0.53 -11.92 -2.69
N VAL A 4 1.58 -11.14 -2.92
CA VAL A 4 1.57 -10.03 -3.87
C VAL A 4 2.77 -10.19 -4.79
N VAL A 5 2.55 -10.12 -6.09
CA VAL A 5 3.60 -10.30 -7.09
C VAL A 5 3.54 -9.16 -8.08
N ALA A 6 4.71 -8.61 -8.43
CA ALA A 6 4.85 -7.59 -9.45
C ALA A 6 5.93 -7.97 -10.45
N PHE A 7 5.66 -7.75 -11.73
CA PHE A 7 6.62 -7.94 -12.82
C PHE A 7 6.75 -6.67 -13.62
N ASN A 8 7.98 -6.22 -13.82
CA ASN A 8 8.30 -5.10 -14.70
C ASN A 8 8.84 -5.64 -16.02
N LEU A 9 8.05 -5.54 -17.09
CA LEU A 9 8.34 -6.09 -18.41
C LEU A 9 8.71 -5.02 -19.45
N ASP A 10 9.30 -3.92 -19.03
CA ASP A 10 9.69 -2.77 -19.86
C ASP A 10 8.50 -2.00 -20.46
N ASP A 11 7.73 -2.63 -21.33
CA ASP A 11 6.61 -2.00 -22.02
C ASP A 11 5.34 -1.93 -21.15
N TYR A 12 5.23 -2.83 -20.18
CA TYR A 12 4.10 -2.88 -19.26
C TYR A 12 4.48 -3.56 -17.95
N ALA A 13 3.66 -3.36 -16.95
CA ALA A 13 3.85 -3.92 -15.62
C ALA A 13 2.63 -4.78 -15.26
N ILE A 14 2.89 -5.87 -14.56
CA ILE A 14 1.85 -6.78 -14.06
C ILE A 14 1.88 -6.77 -12.55
N LEU A 15 0.70 -6.66 -11.95
CA LEU A 15 0.51 -6.73 -10.51
C LEU A 15 -0.58 -7.78 -10.22
N ALA A 16 -0.26 -8.74 -9.38
CA ALA A 16 -1.18 -9.82 -9.04
C ALA A 16 -1.19 -10.08 -7.53
N THR A 17 -2.33 -10.49 -7.01
CA THR A 17 -2.49 -10.78 -5.58
C THR A 17 -3.55 -11.86 -5.38
N ASP A 18 -3.50 -12.56 -4.23
CA ASP A 18 -4.60 -13.40 -3.79
C ASP A 18 -5.76 -12.53 -3.26
N LYS A 19 -6.90 -13.16 -2.96
CA LYS A 19 -8.11 -12.46 -2.48
C LYS A 19 -8.49 -12.82 -1.05
N ARG A 20 -7.60 -13.47 -0.30
CA ARG A 20 -7.91 -13.86 1.06
C ARG A 20 -7.52 -12.79 2.05
N GLY A 21 -8.50 -12.27 2.76
CA GLY A 21 -8.31 -11.44 3.94
C GLY A 21 -8.55 -12.24 5.21
N VAL A 22 -7.73 -12.03 6.23
CA VAL A 22 -7.85 -12.70 7.52
C VAL A 22 -7.94 -11.65 8.61
N LEU A 23 -9.00 -11.71 9.42
CA LEU A 23 -9.13 -10.89 10.62
C LEU A 23 -8.58 -11.67 11.81
N ASN A 24 -7.51 -11.17 12.39
CA ASN A 24 -6.84 -11.77 13.53
C ASN A 24 -7.03 -10.93 14.78
N HIS A 25 -7.07 -11.60 15.93
CA HIS A 25 -6.90 -10.98 17.24
C HIS A 25 -5.56 -11.43 17.81
N ARG A 26 -4.71 -10.49 18.19
CA ARG A 26 -3.44 -10.77 18.83
C ARG A 26 -3.59 -10.53 20.34
N ASN A 27 -3.34 -11.57 21.14
CA ASN A 27 -3.42 -11.49 22.60
C ASN A 27 -2.13 -10.90 23.20
N GLU A 28 -2.08 -10.79 24.55
CA GLU A 28 -0.92 -10.23 25.27
C GLU A 28 0.36 -11.05 25.06
N ASN A 29 0.26 -12.34 24.77
CA ASN A 29 1.38 -13.23 24.49
C ASN A 29 1.82 -13.19 23.04
N LYS A 30 1.29 -12.27 22.23
CA LYS A 30 1.52 -12.15 20.79
C LYS A 30 1.09 -13.37 19.98
N GLU A 31 0.16 -14.15 20.50
CA GLU A 31 -0.47 -15.25 19.78
C GLU A 31 -1.63 -14.71 18.93
N ASP A 32 -1.71 -15.14 17.67
CA ASP A 32 -2.78 -14.75 16.78
C ASP A 32 -3.94 -15.74 16.85
N THR A 33 -5.16 -15.21 16.99
CA THR A 33 -6.40 -15.99 16.85
C THR A 33 -7.14 -15.51 15.62
N VAL A 34 -7.44 -16.42 14.70
CA VAL A 34 -8.18 -16.10 13.50
C VAL A 34 -9.66 -15.91 13.87
N LEU A 35 -10.19 -14.69 13.70
CA LEU A 35 -11.58 -14.37 13.96
C LEU A 35 -12.46 -14.54 12.72
N ASN A 36 -11.92 -14.29 11.53
CA ASN A 36 -12.65 -14.37 10.27
C ASN A 36 -11.71 -14.53 9.09
N ILE A 37 -12.16 -15.24 8.07
CA ILE A 37 -11.47 -15.36 6.78
C ILE A 37 -12.42 -14.88 5.69
N ASN A 38 -11.96 -13.91 4.89
CA ASN A 38 -12.70 -13.38 3.75
C ASN A 38 -11.93 -13.69 2.47
N ASP A 39 -12.46 -14.58 1.63
CA ASP A 39 -11.83 -15.01 0.38
C ASP A 39 -12.09 -14.05 -0.79
N THR A 40 -12.85 -12.99 -0.56
CA THR A 40 -13.19 -11.98 -1.57
C THR A 40 -12.62 -10.60 -1.25
N TYR A 41 -11.71 -10.51 -0.28
CA TYR A 41 -11.09 -9.24 0.08
C TYR A 41 -10.26 -8.71 -1.07
N GLN A 42 -10.51 -7.46 -1.45
CA GLN A 42 -9.86 -6.84 -2.58
C GLN A 42 -8.57 -6.15 -2.17
N LYS A 43 -7.44 -6.81 -2.43
CA LYS A 43 -6.09 -6.30 -2.12
C LYS A 43 -5.51 -5.48 -3.28
N LEU A 44 -5.96 -5.74 -4.52
CA LEU A 44 -5.57 -4.98 -5.70
C LEU A 44 -6.59 -3.87 -5.92
N ARG A 45 -6.13 -2.62 -5.91
CA ARG A 45 -7.00 -1.46 -6.01
C ARG A 45 -6.52 -0.45 -7.03
N LYS A 46 -7.49 0.13 -7.74
CA LYS A 46 -7.24 1.24 -8.65
C LYS A 46 -7.31 2.56 -7.89
N ILE A 47 -6.36 3.44 -8.19
CA ILE A 47 -6.30 4.81 -7.66
C ILE A 47 -6.11 5.78 -8.83
N PRO A 48 -6.32 7.10 -8.64
CA PRO A 48 -6.26 8.05 -9.76
C PRO A 48 -4.95 8.06 -10.55
N PHE A 49 -3.83 7.72 -9.91
CA PHE A 49 -2.52 7.75 -10.56
C PHE A 49 -1.91 6.36 -10.78
N GLY A 50 -2.69 5.29 -10.64
CA GLY A 50 -2.18 3.94 -10.88
C GLY A 50 -2.98 2.84 -10.21
N PHE A 51 -2.26 1.79 -9.81
CA PHE A 51 -2.81 0.62 -9.12
C PHE A 51 -1.86 0.21 -8.00
N PHE A 52 -2.39 -0.33 -6.92
CA PHE A 52 -1.53 -0.92 -5.89
C PHE A 52 -2.10 -2.24 -5.39
N ALA A 53 -1.21 -3.06 -4.84
CA ALA A 53 -1.55 -4.24 -4.05
C ALA A 53 -0.71 -4.24 -2.78
N SER A 54 -1.24 -4.78 -1.70
CA SER A 54 -0.58 -4.75 -0.40
C SER A 54 -0.60 -6.09 0.31
N ALA A 55 0.37 -6.28 1.18
CA ALA A 55 0.46 -7.41 2.10
C ALA A 55 0.87 -6.88 3.47
N GLY A 56 0.14 -7.26 4.52
CA GLY A 56 0.40 -6.84 5.89
C GLY A 56 -0.85 -6.32 6.58
N ASP A 57 -0.71 -5.20 7.27
CA ASP A 57 -1.79 -4.61 8.07
C ASP A 57 -2.90 -4.04 7.19
N TYR A 58 -4.11 -4.57 7.37
CA TYR A 58 -5.31 -4.11 6.70
C TYR A 58 -5.55 -2.61 6.90
N LEU A 59 -5.41 -2.11 8.14
CA LEU A 59 -5.71 -0.71 8.44
C LEU A 59 -4.74 0.24 7.75
N ILE A 60 -3.46 -0.12 7.65
CA ILE A 60 -2.48 0.67 6.91
C ILE A 60 -2.89 0.75 5.43
N THR A 61 -3.30 -0.37 4.86
CA THR A 61 -3.79 -0.44 3.47
C THR A 61 -4.98 0.47 3.26
N GLU A 62 -5.96 0.44 4.15
CA GLU A 62 -7.15 1.29 4.05
C GLU A 62 -6.81 2.77 4.22
N CYS A 63 -5.88 3.11 5.12
CA CYS A 63 -5.42 4.48 5.29
C CYS A 63 -4.71 4.99 4.02
N PHE A 64 -3.83 4.18 3.43
CA PHE A 64 -3.16 4.52 2.19
C PHE A 64 -4.16 4.72 1.04
N TYR A 65 -5.11 3.80 0.90
CA TYR A 65 -6.16 3.91 -0.11
C TYR A 65 -6.97 5.20 0.05
N ALA A 66 -7.38 5.53 1.28
CA ALA A 66 -8.14 6.74 1.56
C ALA A 66 -7.36 8.01 1.16
N GLU A 67 -6.06 8.05 1.46
CA GLU A 67 -5.21 9.18 1.07
C GLU A 67 -5.03 9.27 -0.45
N CYS A 68 -4.89 8.13 -1.14
CA CYS A 68 -4.79 8.11 -2.60
C CYS A 68 -6.08 8.54 -3.29
N MET A 69 -7.22 8.30 -2.69
CA MET A 69 -8.53 8.66 -3.24
C MET A 69 -9.01 10.05 -2.83
N ALA A 70 -8.27 10.74 -1.96
CA ALA A 70 -8.62 12.11 -1.56
C ALA A 70 -8.54 13.09 -2.73
N GLN A 71 -9.37 14.13 -2.71
CA GLN A 71 -9.40 15.14 -3.77
C GLN A 71 -8.04 15.84 -3.99
N THR A 72 -7.21 15.90 -2.95
CA THR A 72 -5.89 16.52 -2.98
C THR A 72 -4.78 15.56 -3.43
N ALA A 73 -5.08 14.28 -3.69
CA ALA A 73 -4.06 13.27 -3.96
C ALA A 73 -3.16 13.62 -5.15
N LEU A 74 -3.72 14.12 -6.25
CA LEU A 74 -2.95 14.50 -7.44
C LEU A 74 -2.11 15.76 -7.26
N LYS A 75 -2.34 16.52 -6.19
CA LYS A 75 -1.58 17.73 -5.84
C LYS A 75 -0.45 17.46 -4.86
N ARG A 76 -0.36 16.23 -4.34
CA ARG A 76 0.66 15.81 -3.39
C ARG A 76 1.61 14.82 -4.04
N ASN A 77 2.88 14.83 -3.67
CA ASN A 77 3.80 13.78 -4.07
C ASN A 77 3.60 12.52 -3.20
N LEU A 78 4.24 11.41 -3.58
CA LEU A 78 4.07 10.15 -2.88
C LEU A 78 4.52 10.25 -1.41
N ASP A 79 5.60 10.95 -1.13
CA ASP A 79 6.11 11.11 0.24
C ASP A 79 5.10 11.81 1.14
N GLN A 80 4.41 12.82 0.62
CA GLN A 80 3.34 13.50 1.35
C GLN A 80 2.14 12.59 1.61
N ILE A 81 1.75 11.79 0.61
CA ILE A 81 0.67 10.81 0.77
C ILE A 81 1.04 9.77 1.83
N LEU A 82 2.27 9.29 1.84
CA LEU A 82 2.74 8.32 2.84
C LEU A 82 2.81 8.93 4.25
N GLU A 83 3.25 10.17 4.37
CA GLU A 83 3.24 10.88 5.65
C GLU A 83 1.81 11.06 6.17
N ASP A 84 0.87 11.46 5.32
CA ASP A 84 -0.54 11.60 5.69
C ASP A 84 -1.18 10.25 6.02
N THR A 85 -0.75 9.18 5.39
CA THR A 85 -1.15 7.80 5.73
C THR A 85 -0.72 7.45 7.16
N TYR A 86 0.52 7.78 7.51
CA TYR A 86 1.04 7.58 8.86
C TYR A 86 0.20 8.33 9.90
N TYR A 87 -0.07 9.61 9.69
CA TYR A 87 -0.87 10.40 10.64
C TYR A 87 -2.31 9.88 10.75
N ARG A 88 -2.92 9.51 9.65
CA ARG A 88 -4.27 8.92 9.67
C ARG A 88 -4.30 7.63 10.48
N TYR A 89 -3.34 6.75 10.24
CA TYR A 89 -3.22 5.48 10.96
C TYR A 89 -3.03 5.71 12.46
N CYS A 90 -2.10 6.59 12.83
CA CYS A 90 -1.82 6.89 14.25
C CYS A 90 -3.03 7.49 14.95
N ASN A 91 -3.78 8.38 14.31
CA ASN A 91 -4.99 8.95 14.86
C ASN A 91 -6.08 7.90 15.09
N LEU A 92 -6.26 6.99 14.15
CA LEU A 92 -7.26 5.92 14.28
C LEU A 92 -6.90 4.90 15.36
N LYS A 93 -5.64 4.59 15.52
CA LYS A 93 -5.16 3.63 16.52
C LYS A 93 -4.89 4.27 17.89
N GLY A 94 -4.71 5.57 17.96
CA GLY A 94 -4.28 6.25 19.19
C GLY A 94 -2.84 5.94 19.59
N ILE A 95 -1.99 5.62 18.62
CA ILE A 95 -0.57 5.28 18.83
C ILE A 95 0.31 6.11 17.90
N CYS A 96 1.63 6.08 18.14
CA CYS A 96 2.60 6.88 17.38
C CYS A 96 3.53 6.01 16.50
N HIS A 97 3.10 4.81 16.13
CA HIS A 97 3.90 3.89 15.32
C HIS A 97 3.00 2.91 14.57
N PHE A 98 3.51 2.29 13.49
CA PHE A 98 2.83 1.21 12.81
C PHE A 98 2.91 -0.08 13.65
N GLY A 99 1.84 -0.87 13.65
CA GLY A 99 1.79 -2.11 14.42
C GLY A 99 2.54 -3.27 13.78
N GLU A 100 2.43 -3.41 12.46
CA GLU A 100 3.03 -4.52 11.71
C GLU A 100 3.70 -4.02 10.45
N MET A 101 4.66 -4.81 9.94
CA MET A 101 5.27 -4.52 8.65
C MET A 101 4.25 -4.71 7.53
N THR A 102 4.16 -3.74 6.65
CA THR A 102 3.28 -3.75 5.50
C THR A 102 4.08 -3.41 4.25
N THR A 103 3.87 -4.17 3.19
CA THR A 103 4.47 -3.90 1.88
C THR A 103 3.37 -3.52 0.90
N ILE A 104 3.58 -2.41 0.20
CA ILE A 104 2.71 -1.95 -0.88
C ILE A 104 3.51 -1.98 -2.17
N LEU A 105 2.98 -2.66 -3.19
CA LEU A 105 3.51 -2.60 -4.55
C LEU A 105 2.62 -1.69 -5.37
N LEU A 106 3.19 -0.61 -5.85
CA LEU A 106 2.48 0.46 -6.54
C LEU A 106 2.96 0.57 -7.99
N ILE A 107 2.05 0.47 -8.94
CA ILE A 107 2.29 0.86 -10.32
C ILE A 107 1.77 2.29 -10.47
N ALA A 108 2.67 3.24 -10.66
CA ALA A 108 2.33 4.65 -10.74
C ALA A 108 2.75 5.25 -12.07
N LYS A 109 1.91 6.11 -12.60
CA LYS A 109 2.24 6.89 -13.79
C LYS A 109 3.20 8.01 -13.43
N ARG A 110 4.24 8.17 -14.25
CA ARG A 110 5.17 9.29 -14.15
C ARG A 110 4.76 10.39 -15.12
N PHE A 111 5.07 11.62 -14.74
CA PHE A 111 4.91 12.78 -15.60
C PHE A 111 6.25 13.48 -15.73
N ASP A 112 6.57 13.92 -16.95
CA ASP A 112 7.72 14.78 -17.17
C ASP A 112 7.43 16.22 -16.71
N LEU A 113 8.42 17.10 -16.87
CA LEU A 113 8.29 18.52 -16.47
C LEU A 113 7.21 19.28 -17.25
N ASN A 114 6.78 18.75 -18.40
CA ASN A 114 5.73 19.35 -19.22
C ASN A 114 4.35 18.75 -18.95
N GLY A 115 4.22 17.87 -17.96
CA GLY A 115 2.97 17.22 -17.61
C GLY A 115 2.58 16.06 -18.49
N LYS A 116 3.44 15.62 -19.41
CA LYS A 116 3.17 14.45 -20.26
C LYS A 116 3.45 13.17 -19.51
N THR A 117 2.56 12.19 -19.65
CA THR A 117 2.74 10.88 -19.05
C THR A 117 3.94 10.17 -19.68
N THR A 118 4.87 9.73 -18.84
CA THR A 118 6.02 8.93 -19.24
C THR A 118 5.77 7.46 -18.88
N LYS A 119 6.82 6.64 -18.91
CA LYS A 119 6.75 5.22 -18.57
C LYS A 119 6.25 5.00 -17.15
N ASP A 120 5.40 3.99 -16.94
CA ASP A 120 4.95 3.56 -15.63
C ASP A 120 6.14 3.03 -14.81
N ALA A 121 6.12 3.30 -13.51
CA ALA A 121 7.11 2.77 -12.58
C ALA A 121 6.44 1.82 -11.60
N ILE A 122 7.14 0.77 -11.23
CA ILE A 122 6.76 -0.08 -10.10
C ILE A 122 7.56 0.39 -8.88
N LEU A 123 6.86 0.72 -7.81
CA LEU A 123 7.47 1.14 -6.55
C LEU A 123 7.12 0.13 -5.47
N GLU A 124 8.13 -0.30 -4.74
CA GLU A 124 7.98 -1.10 -3.54
C GLU A 124 8.06 -0.18 -2.32
N ILE A 125 7.01 -0.17 -1.52
CA ILE A 125 6.91 0.66 -0.33
C ILE A 125 6.86 -0.27 0.88
N ASN A 126 7.89 -0.23 1.71
CA ASN A 126 7.98 -1.02 2.92
C ASN A 126 7.73 -0.12 4.13
N ILE A 127 6.66 -0.42 4.85
CA ILE A 127 6.21 0.32 6.02
C ILE A 127 6.51 -0.52 7.25
N GLU A 128 7.40 -0.02 8.10
CA GLU A 128 7.79 -0.64 9.35
C GLU A 128 7.45 0.31 10.51
N PHE A 129 7.69 -0.13 11.73
CA PHE A 129 7.35 0.53 12.99
C PHE A 129 7.32 2.08 12.94
N GLN A 130 8.42 2.72 12.56
CA GLN A 130 8.51 4.20 12.45
C GLN A 130 9.20 4.63 11.17
N SER A 131 9.33 3.76 10.19
CA SER A 131 9.99 4.08 8.94
C SER A 131 9.19 3.64 7.73
N ILE A 132 9.31 4.43 6.68
CA ILE A 132 8.73 4.12 5.38
C ILE A 132 9.87 4.19 4.37
N LYS A 133 10.10 3.09 3.65
CA LYS A 133 11.16 3.01 2.62
C LYS A 133 10.51 2.73 1.28
N THR A 134 10.89 3.51 0.28
CA THR A 134 10.40 3.37 -1.08
C THR A 134 11.56 3.11 -2.02
N GLN A 135 11.41 2.10 -2.88
CA GLN A 135 12.40 1.81 -3.92
C GLN A 135 11.72 1.46 -5.23
N GLU A 136 12.37 1.77 -6.34
CA GLU A 136 11.89 1.41 -7.65
C GLU A 136 12.30 -0.02 -7.99
N VAL A 137 11.35 -0.80 -8.52
CA VAL A 137 11.60 -2.17 -8.98
C VAL A 137 12.13 -2.11 -10.41
N ALA A 138 13.35 -2.60 -10.63
CA ALA A 138 13.97 -2.66 -11.95
C ALA A 138 13.29 -3.70 -12.87
N PRO A 139 13.36 -3.49 -14.17
CA PRO A 139 12.91 -4.49 -15.14
C PRO A 139 13.65 -5.82 -15.04
#